data_be596067f67786981afa95b0a0769559
#
_entry.id   be596067f67786981afa95b0a0769559
#
_cell.length_a   1.000
_cell.length_b   1.000
_cell.length_c   1.000
_cell.angle_alpha   90.00
_cell.angle_beta   90.00
_cell.angle_gamma   90.00
#
_symmetry.space_group_name_H-M   'P 1'
#
loop_
_entity.id
_entity.type
_entity.pdbx_description
1 polymer ?
#
loop_
_entity_poly.entity_id
_entity_poly.type
_entity_poly.pdbx_seq_one_letter_code
_entity_poly.pdbx_strand_id
1 'polypeptide(L)'
;MMANLRILPPRRLAAALLSLGLVVSWHVSAAAQQVVARINGDPITAIDIAQRTKLIQVSAHKTPTRQEVIDELIDEKLKLQTAKRYKLEITDSEVDDAFKNIATRAGSTPDNFAKALNGQGISVEAVKTRIRADMGWSQIIRGKFQSTFQIREKEILDTLQSNRKEDQPAVGYEYTLRPILLIVPRGSSEEVIAARKREAEGLRSRFQNCDEGLRLARGLRDTAVRDIVIRTSGDLTAQLREILDNTAEGKLTAPETTQQGIELYALCRKRQITSELPGKREVREKILQERFADQGKRYLKELRAGAMIEYR
;
A
#
# COMPACT_ATOMS: atom_id res chain seq x y z
N MET A 1 -72.85 12.97 -62.36
CA MET A 1 -72.40 12.07 -61.29
C MET A 1 -71.07 12.61 -60.76
N MET A 2 -71.12 13.35 -59.64
CA MET A 2 -69.92 13.97 -59.05
C MET A 2 -69.44 13.10 -57.91
N ALA A 3 -68.19 12.60 -57.97
CA ALA A 3 -67.55 11.76 -56.92
C ALA A 3 -66.89 12.69 -55.89
N ASN A 4 -67.36 12.66 -54.68
CA ASN A 4 -66.79 13.37 -53.52
C ASN A 4 -65.48 12.72 -53.03
N LEU A 5 -64.37 13.39 -53.24
CA LEU A 5 -63.08 13.06 -52.69
C LEU A 5 -63.00 13.61 -51.27
N ARG A 6 -63.08 12.71 -50.23
CA ARG A 6 -62.87 13.08 -48.81
C ARG A 6 -61.38 13.20 -48.50
N ILE A 7 -60.94 14.45 -48.32
CA ILE A 7 -59.62 14.80 -47.85
C ILE A 7 -59.54 14.49 -46.33
N LEU A 8 -58.68 13.56 -45.90
CA LEU A 8 -58.40 13.26 -44.52
C LEU A 8 -57.52 14.37 -43.88
N PRO A 9 -57.78 14.76 -42.63
CA PRO A 9 -57.05 15.87 -41.98
C PRO A 9 -55.59 15.49 -41.62
N PRO A 10 -54.65 16.45 -41.76
CA PRO A 10 -53.18 16.22 -41.59
C PRO A 10 -52.71 15.85 -40.21
N ARG A 11 -53.59 15.77 -39.22
CA ARG A 11 -53.26 15.47 -37.79
C ARG A 11 -52.94 14.02 -37.51
N ARG A 12 -53.25 13.07 -38.39
CA ARG A 12 -52.96 11.63 -38.15
C ARG A 12 -51.65 11.15 -38.73
N LEU A 13 -50.98 11.91 -39.58
CA LEU A 13 -49.66 11.59 -40.12
C LEU A 13 -48.49 12.00 -39.16
N ALA A 14 -48.71 12.99 -38.29
CA ALA A 14 -47.69 13.42 -37.31
C ALA A 14 -47.51 12.44 -36.12
N ALA A 15 -48.57 11.67 -35.78
CA ALA A 15 -48.51 10.70 -34.68
C ALA A 15 -47.80 9.39 -35.06
N ALA A 16 -47.77 9.03 -36.34
CA ALA A 16 -47.11 7.80 -36.80
C ALA A 16 -45.59 7.93 -36.95
N LEU A 17 -45.06 9.14 -37.10
CA LEU A 17 -43.62 9.41 -37.20
C LEU A 17 -42.93 9.56 -35.83
N LEU A 18 -43.68 9.90 -34.76
CA LEU A 18 -43.15 9.97 -33.39
C LEU A 18 -43.01 8.59 -32.70
N SER A 19 -43.75 7.58 -33.14
CA SER A 19 -43.68 6.23 -32.60
C SER A 19 -42.52 5.40 -33.18
N LEU A 20 -41.96 5.77 -34.34
CA LEU A 20 -40.85 5.05 -34.96
C LEU A 20 -39.47 5.50 -34.41
N GLY A 21 -39.38 6.70 -33.80
CA GLY A 21 -38.14 7.24 -33.23
C GLY A 21 -37.78 6.68 -31.86
N LEU A 22 -38.71 6.03 -31.14
CA LEU A 22 -38.50 5.58 -29.75
C LEU A 22 -37.97 4.15 -29.63
N VAL A 23 -37.88 3.38 -30.71
CA VAL A 23 -37.47 1.96 -30.67
C VAL A 23 -35.97 1.76 -30.93
N VAL A 24 -35.26 2.80 -31.39
CA VAL A 24 -33.82 2.65 -31.78
C VAL A 24 -32.85 2.86 -30.60
N SER A 25 -33.31 3.35 -29.45
CA SER A 25 -32.41 3.78 -28.36
C SER A 25 -32.03 2.71 -27.32
N TRP A 26 -32.43 1.45 -27.47
CA TRP A 26 -32.22 0.44 -26.41
C TRP A 26 -31.23 -0.69 -26.73
N HIS A 27 -30.41 -0.56 -27.75
CA HIS A 27 -29.50 -1.67 -28.11
C HIS A 27 -28.03 -1.48 -27.75
N VAL A 28 -27.65 -0.43 -27.01
CA VAL A 28 -26.21 -0.19 -26.68
C VAL A 28 -25.78 -0.82 -25.36
N SER A 29 -26.68 -1.28 -24.49
CA SER A 29 -26.33 -1.74 -23.14
C SER A 29 -26.07 -3.25 -22.99
N ALA A 30 -26.39 -4.09 -23.94
CA ALA A 30 -26.32 -5.56 -23.80
C ALA A 30 -24.89 -6.11 -23.88
N ALA A 31 -23.99 -5.47 -24.63
CA ALA A 31 -22.61 -5.94 -24.78
C ALA A 31 -21.77 -5.70 -23.51
N ALA A 32 -22.12 -4.71 -22.69
CA ALA A 32 -21.39 -4.33 -21.49
C ALA A 32 -21.56 -5.35 -20.35
N GLN A 33 -22.64 -6.11 -20.32
CA GLN A 33 -22.97 -7.11 -19.29
C GLN A 33 -22.65 -8.55 -19.70
N GLN A 34 -21.94 -8.76 -20.83
CA GLN A 34 -21.57 -10.09 -21.25
C GLN A 34 -20.65 -10.75 -20.20
N VAL A 35 -21.17 -11.77 -19.54
CA VAL A 35 -20.37 -12.63 -18.64
C VAL A 35 -19.46 -13.52 -19.50
N VAL A 36 -18.16 -13.46 -19.22
CA VAL A 36 -17.12 -14.23 -19.93
C VAL A 36 -16.71 -15.47 -19.13
N ALA A 37 -16.70 -15.34 -17.81
CA ALA A 37 -16.42 -16.46 -16.92
C ALA A 37 -17.19 -16.32 -15.61
N ARG A 38 -17.35 -17.42 -14.87
CA ARG A 38 -17.85 -17.43 -13.50
C ARG A 38 -16.92 -18.21 -12.60
N ILE A 39 -16.68 -17.71 -11.40
CA ILE A 39 -15.84 -18.35 -10.37
C ILE A 39 -16.69 -18.56 -9.13
N ASN A 40 -17.01 -19.84 -8.82
CA ASN A 40 -17.91 -20.19 -7.72
C ASN A 40 -19.24 -19.38 -7.76
N GLY A 41 -19.73 -19.09 -8.97
CA GLY A 41 -20.93 -18.27 -9.20
C GLY A 41 -20.69 -16.77 -9.43
N ASP A 42 -19.57 -16.21 -8.99
CA ASP A 42 -19.26 -14.78 -9.19
C ASP A 42 -18.86 -14.51 -10.66
N PRO A 43 -19.47 -13.52 -11.33
CA PRO A 43 -19.19 -13.24 -12.74
C PRO A 43 -17.89 -12.46 -12.94
N ILE A 44 -17.26 -12.72 -14.08
CA ILE A 44 -16.28 -11.86 -14.74
C ILE A 44 -16.90 -11.40 -16.06
N THR A 45 -16.97 -10.09 -16.26
CA THR A 45 -17.61 -9.48 -17.42
C THR A 45 -16.59 -9.00 -18.45
N ALA A 46 -17.06 -8.73 -19.67
CA ALA A 46 -16.22 -8.14 -20.71
C ALA A 46 -15.69 -6.76 -20.30
N ILE A 47 -16.43 -5.98 -19.49
CA ILE A 47 -15.97 -4.70 -18.93
C ILE A 47 -14.80 -4.91 -17.97
N ASP A 48 -14.89 -5.90 -17.08
CA ASP A 48 -13.80 -6.20 -16.14
C ASP A 48 -12.51 -6.51 -16.90
N ILE A 49 -12.61 -7.29 -17.97
CA ILE A 49 -11.48 -7.62 -18.83
C ILE A 49 -10.91 -6.37 -19.50
N ALA A 50 -11.76 -5.51 -20.08
CA ALA A 50 -11.32 -4.31 -20.76
C ALA A 50 -10.62 -3.34 -19.81
N GLN A 51 -11.18 -3.12 -18.62
CA GLN A 51 -10.59 -2.26 -17.59
C GLN A 51 -9.27 -2.82 -17.04
N ARG A 52 -9.21 -4.13 -16.78
CA ARG A 52 -7.99 -4.77 -16.31
C ARG A 52 -6.88 -4.74 -17.36
N THR A 53 -7.22 -4.96 -18.63
CA THR A 53 -6.26 -4.84 -19.75
C THR A 53 -5.62 -3.46 -19.77
N LYS A 54 -6.43 -2.39 -19.71
CA LYS A 54 -5.95 -1.01 -19.68
C LYS A 54 -5.09 -0.74 -18.43
N LEU A 55 -5.52 -1.21 -17.28
CA LEU A 55 -4.75 -1.05 -16.03
C LEU A 55 -3.37 -1.68 -16.15
N ILE A 56 -3.25 -2.89 -16.70
CA ILE A 56 -1.96 -3.55 -16.91
C ILE A 56 -1.12 -2.77 -17.93
N GLN A 57 -1.70 -2.29 -19.02
CA GLN A 57 -0.99 -1.49 -20.02
C GLN A 57 -0.39 -0.23 -19.42
N VAL A 58 -1.15 0.50 -18.60
CA VAL A 58 -0.70 1.75 -17.98
C VAL A 58 0.33 1.49 -16.87
N SER A 59 0.13 0.46 -16.03
CA SER A 59 0.96 0.23 -14.86
C SER A 59 2.23 -0.57 -15.14
N ALA A 60 2.19 -1.52 -16.08
CA ALA A 60 3.29 -2.42 -16.39
C ALA A 60 3.91 -2.18 -17.77
N HIS A 61 3.39 -1.23 -18.56
CA HIS A 61 3.79 -0.96 -19.95
C HIS A 61 3.83 -2.23 -20.82
N LYS A 62 2.92 -3.19 -20.54
CA LYS A 62 2.83 -4.48 -21.22
C LYS A 62 1.43 -4.65 -21.79
N THR A 63 1.31 -5.20 -23.00
CA THR A 63 0.03 -5.62 -23.56
C THR A 63 -0.24 -7.07 -23.15
N PRO A 64 -1.16 -7.32 -22.19
CA PRO A 64 -1.47 -8.66 -21.76
C PRO A 64 -2.33 -9.39 -22.80
N THR A 65 -2.23 -10.71 -22.84
CA THR A 65 -3.20 -11.52 -23.56
C THR A 65 -4.55 -11.55 -22.83
N ARG A 66 -5.63 -11.82 -23.57
CA ARG A 66 -6.96 -11.94 -22.96
C ARG A 66 -6.99 -13.00 -21.83
N GLN A 67 -6.28 -14.11 -22.02
CA GLN A 67 -6.23 -15.19 -21.03
C GLN A 67 -5.49 -14.76 -19.76
N GLU A 68 -4.36 -14.07 -19.87
CA GLU A 68 -3.65 -13.50 -18.71
C GLU A 68 -4.57 -12.59 -17.89
N VAL A 69 -5.37 -11.76 -18.56
CA VAL A 69 -6.32 -10.86 -17.89
C VAL A 69 -7.43 -11.63 -17.17
N ILE A 70 -7.98 -12.64 -17.82
CA ILE A 70 -9.01 -13.50 -17.21
C ILE A 70 -8.42 -14.23 -15.98
N ASP A 71 -7.20 -14.74 -16.07
CA ASP A 71 -6.52 -15.43 -14.99
C ASP A 71 -6.28 -14.50 -13.79
N GLU A 72 -5.84 -13.26 -14.01
CA GLU A 72 -5.72 -12.26 -12.93
C GLU A 72 -7.07 -11.94 -12.26
N LEU A 73 -8.15 -11.83 -13.04
CA LEU A 73 -9.48 -11.58 -12.50
C LEU A 73 -10.04 -12.78 -11.71
N ILE A 74 -9.76 -14.01 -12.16
CA ILE A 74 -10.06 -15.23 -11.40
C ILE A 74 -9.35 -15.21 -10.05
N ASP A 75 -8.05 -14.92 -10.06
CA ASP A 75 -7.24 -14.85 -8.85
C ASP A 75 -7.75 -13.77 -7.88
N GLU A 76 -8.14 -12.59 -8.39
CA GLU A 76 -8.75 -11.53 -7.59
C GLU A 76 -10.07 -11.96 -6.94
N LYS A 77 -10.96 -12.60 -7.69
CA LYS A 77 -12.23 -13.14 -7.15
C LYS A 77 -11.97 -14.18 -6.06
N LEU A 78 -11.02 -15.10 -6.26
CA LEU A 78 -10.64 -16.09 -5.26
C LEU A 78 -10.08 -15.46 -4.00
N LYS A 79 -9.26 -14.42 -4.10
CA LYS A 79 -8.75 -13.66 -2.96
C LYS A 79 -9.88 -13.03 -2.15
N LEU A 80 -10.83 -12.35 -2.83
CA LEU A 80 -11.99 -11.72 -2.19
C LEU A 80 -12.91 -12.75 -1.51
N GLN A 81 -13.23 -13.85 -2.19
CA GLN A 81 -14.03 -14.94 -1.62
C GLN A 81 -13.35 -15.57 -0.40
N THR A 82 -12.03 -15.70 -0.46
CA THR A 82 -11.25 -16.25 0.66
C THR A 82 -11.26 -15.27 1.84
N ALA A 83 -11.09 -13.96 1.62
CA ALA A 83 -11.19 -12.95 2.67
C ALA A 83 -12.57 -13.01 3.35
N LYS A 84 -13.64 -13.10 2.57
CA LYS A 84 -15.02 -13.26 3.09
C LYS A 84 -15.18 -14.54 3.92
N ARG A 85 -14.60 -15.67 3.47
CA ARG A 85 -14.63 -16.95 4.20
C ARG A 85 -13.92 -16.85 5.55
N TYR A 86 -12.82 -16.13 5.63
CA TYR A 86 -12.08 -15.87 6.88
C TYR A 86 -12.71 -14.74 7.73
N LYS A 87 -13.86 -14.17 7.30
CA LYS A 87 -14.51 -13.03 7.94
C LYS A 87 -13.57 -11.84 8.13
N LEU A 88 -12.65 -11.68 7.19
CA LEU A 88 -11.71 -10.59 7.18
C LEU A 88 -12.36 -9.39 6.48
N GLU A 89 -12.56 -8.32 7.21
CA GLU A 89 -13.13 -7.08 6.72
C GLU A 89 -12.02 -6.07 6.47
N ILE A 90 -11.89 -5.64 5.21
CA ILE A 90 -11.04 -4.52 4.81
C ILE A 90 -11.96 -3.33 4.58
N THR A 91 -11.84 -2.34 5.45
CA THR A 91 -12.71 -1.15 5.43
C THR A 91 -12.43 -0.27 4.20
N ASP A 92 -13.43 0.52 3.79
CA ASP A 92 -13.26 1.48 2.69
C ASP A 92 -12.19 2.52 3.02
N SER A 93 -12.08 2.94 4.28
CA SER A 93 -11.04 3.87 4.74
C SER A 93 -9.62 3.31 4.52
N GLU A 94 -9.39 2.03 4.83
CA GLU A 94 -8.07 1.39 4.60
C GLU A 94 -7.75 1.30 3.11
N VAL A 95 -8.75 1.02 2.27
CA VAL A 95 -8.60 0.99 0.81
C VAL A 95 -8.31 2.37 0.26
N ASP A 96 -8.99 3.41 0.78
CA ASP A 96 -8.78 4.80 0.37
C ASP A 96 -7.38 5.29 0.75
N ASP A 97 -6.89 4.94 1.94
CA ASP A 97 -5.53 5.26 2.36
C ASP A 97 -4.49 4.52 1.49
N ALA A 98 -4.74 3.27 1.14
CA ALA A 98 -3.86 2.53 0.22
C ALA A 98 -3.88 3.14 -1.19
N PHE A 99 -5.04 3.56 -1.71
CA PHE A 99 -5.17 4.26 -2.98
C PHE A 99 -4.42 5.60 -2.97
N LYS A 100 -4.55 6.39 -1.90
CA LYS A 100 -3.81 7.64 -1.69
C LYS A 100 -2.29 7.41 -1.70
N ASN A 101 -1.82 6.37 -1.02
CA ASN A 101 -0.40 6.01 -1.01
C ASN A 101 0.12 5.61 -2.39
N ILE A 102 -0.70 4.94 -3.21
CA ILE A 102 -0.36 4.62 -4.61
C ILE A 102 -0.25 5.89 -5.43
N ALA A 103 -1.23 6.81 -5.33
CA ALA A 103 -1.21 8.09 -6.02
C ALA A 103 0.03 8.92 -5.66
N THR A 104 0.37 9.01 -4.37
CA THR A 104 1.56 9.73 -3.87
C THR A 104 2.86 9.13 -4.43
N ARG A 105 2.99 7.79 -4.46
CA ARG A 105 4.15 7.12 -5.07
C ARG A 105 4.25 7.32 -6.58
N ALA A 106 3.12 7.54 -7.25
CA ALA A 106 3.06 7.91 -8.66
C ALA A 106 3.31 9.42 -8.89
N GLY A 107 3.68 10.20 -7.86
CA GLY A 107 3.92 11.65 -7.96
C GLY A 107 2.64 12.46 -8.17
N SER A 108 1.47 11.95 -7.76
CA SER A 108 0.17 12.57 -8.02
C SER A 108 -0.64 12.77 -6.73
N THR A 109 -1.63 13.65 -6.79
CA THR A 109 -2.68 13.71 -5.76
C THR A 109 -3.73 12.63 -6.02
N PRO A 110 -4.48 12.15 -5.00
CA PRO A 110 -5.53 11.16 -5.18
C PRO A 110 -6.57 11.57 -6.23
N ASP A 111 -6.97 12.83 -6.24
CA ASP A 111 -7.98 13.35 -7.20
C ASP A 111 -7.45 13.38 -8.63
N ASN A 112 -6.21 13.83 -8.84
CA ASN A 112 -5.59 13.84 -10.16
C ASN A 112 -5.33 12.42 -10.66
N PHE A 113 -4.92 11.52 -9.77
CA PHE A 113 -4.75 10.10 -10.09
C PHE A 113 -6.08 9.46 -10.50
N ALA A 114 -7.17 9.71 -9.76
CA ALA A 114 -8.51 9.25 -10.12
C ALA A 114 -8.97 9.79 -11.48
N LYS A 115 -8.75 11.08 -11.75
CA LYS A 115 -9.06 11.69 -13.07
C LYS A 115 -8.25 11.05 -14.21
N ALA A 116 -6.97 10.79 -13.98
CA ALA A 116 -6.11 10.13 -14.97
C ALA A 116 -6.58 8.70 -15.28
N LEU A 117 -6.96 7.91 -14.26
CA LEU A 117 -7.53 6.58 -14.44
C LEU A 117 -8.82 6.63 -15.26
N ASN A 118 -9.76 7.50 -14.87
CA ASN A 118 -11.03 7.67 -15.58
C ASN A 118 -10.81 8.13 -17.03
N GLY A 119 -9.86 9.03 -17.29
CA GLY A 119 -9.48 9.46 -18.63
C GLY A 119 -8.93 8.33 -19.50
N GLN A 120 -8.35 7.31 -18.91
CA GLN A 120 -7.93 6.07 -19.58
C GLN A 120 -9.08 5.04 -19.68
N GLY A 121 -10.26 5.35 -19.16
CA GLY A 121 -11.41 4.44 -19.10
C GLY A 121 -11.22 3.30 -18.08
N ILE A 122 -10.46 3.55 -17.01
CA ILE A 122 -10.26 2.63 -15.88
C ILE A 122 -11.10 3.16 -14.72
N SER A 123 -12.03 2.35 -14.22
CA SER A 123 -12.83 2.71 -13.05
C SER A 123 -11.95 2.74 -11.78
N VAL A 124 -12.07 3.81 -11.02
CA VAL A 124 -11.42 3.91 -9.69
C VAL A 124 -11.88 2.78 -8.77
N GLU A 125 -13.16 2.39 -8.86
CA GLU A 125 -13.70 1.29 -8.06
C GLU A 125 -13.09 -0.06 -8.44
N ALA A 126 -12.80 -0.31 -9.71
CA ALA A 126 -12.08 -1.52 -10.14
C ALA A 126 -10.66 -1.58 -9.56
N VAL A 127 -9.97 -0.43 -9.47
CA VAL A 127 -8.66 -0.34 -8.82
C VAL A 127 -8.77 -0.56 -7.31
N LYS A 128 -9.75 0.04 -6.65
CA LYS A 128 -10.02 -0.15 -5.21
C LYS A 128 -10.38 -1.59 -4.88
N THR A 129 -11.16 -2.26 -5.73
CA THR A 129 -11.48 -3.68 -5.57
C THR A 129 -10.24 -4.56 -5.61
N ARG A 130 -9.31 -4.30 -6.54
CA ARG A 130 -8.02 -4.98 -6.58
C ARG A 130 -7.20 -4.73 -5.31
N ILE A 131 -7.12 -3.47 -4.87
CA ILE A 131 -6.43 -3.11 -3.62
C ILE A 131 -7.01 -3.89 -2.44
N ARG A 132 -8.34 -3.93 -2.30
CA ARG A 132 -9.03 -4.69 -1.25
C ARG A 132 -8.69 -6.17 -1.30
N ALA A 133 -8.69 -6.77 -2.50
CA ALA A 133 -8.32 -8.16 -2.71
C ALA A 133 -6.88 -8.45 -2.26
N ASP A 134 -5.93 -7.61 -2.64
CA ASP A 134 -4.51 -7.78 -2.33
C ASP A 134 -4.22 -7.52 -0.85
N MET A 135 -4.88 -6.54 -0.22
CA MET A 135 -4.78 -6.29 1.23
C MET A 135 -5.31 -7.48 2.04
N GLY A 136 -6.52 -7.94 1.73
CA GLY A 136 -7.11 -9.10 2.39
C GLY A 136 -6.26 -10.35 2.20
N TRP A 137 -5.76 -10.57 0.99
CA TRP A 137 -4.87 -11.68 0.69
C TRP A 137 -3.60 -11.64 1.52
N SER A 138 -2.93 -10.49 1.59
CA SER A 138 -1.71 -10.31 2.38
C SER A 138 -1.94 -10.60 3.86
N GLN A 139 -3.07 -10.17 4.42
CA GLN A 139 -3.42 -10.46 5.83
C GLN A 139 -3.67 -11.96 6.04
N ILE A 140 -4.38 -12.63 5.12
CA ILE A 140 -4.64 -14.08 5.19
C ILE A 140 -3.33 -14.86 5.16
N ILE A 141 -2.45 -14.57 4.22
CA ILE A 141 -1.19 -15.28 4.06
C ILE A 141 -0.31 -15.10 5.30
N ARG A 142 -0.19 -13.87 5.82
CA ARG A 142 0.54 -13.62 7.06
C ARG A 142 -0.09 -14.37 8.24
N GLY A 143 -1.37 -14.20 8.48
CA GLY A 143 -2.05 -14.82 9.62
C GLY A 143 -1.98 -16.36 9.59
N LYS A 144 -2.14 -16.97 8.41
CA LYS A 144 -2.15 -18.42 8.25
C LYS A 144 -0.75 -19.06 8.35
N PHE A 145 0.29 -18.37 7.82
CA PHE A 145 1.60 -18.99 7.61
C PHE A 145 2.72 -18.35 8.43
N GLN A 146 2.44 -17.30 9.24
CA GLN A 146 3.47 -16.63 10.05
C GLN A 146 4.23 -17.59 10.97
N SER A 147 3.54 -18.51 11.61
CA SER A 147 4.17 -19.50 12.51
C SER A 147 4.99 -20.58 11.78
N THR A 148 4.80 -20.71 10.46
CA THR A 148 5.48 -21.74 9.65
C THR A 148 6.89 -21.31 9.26
N PHE A 149 7.17 -20.00 9.24
CA PHE A 149 8.46 -19.49 8.79
C PHE A 149 9.40 -19.19 9.94
N GLN A 150 10.38 -20.06 10.14
CA GLN A 150 11.53 -19.82 10.99
C GLN A 150 12.74 -19.47 10.10
N ILE A 151 13.22 -18.24 10.20
CA ILE A 151 14.44 -17.81 9.51
C ILE A 151 15.62 -18.08 10.44
N ARG A 152 16.55 -18.92 9.98
CA ARG A 152 17.75 -19.24 10.73
C ARG A 152 18.77 -18.13 10.57
N GLU A 153 19.50 -17.83 11.63
CA GLU A 153 20.58 -16.83 11.64
C GLU A 153 21.60 -17.08 10.52
N LYS A 154 21.97 -18.36 10.32
CA LYS A 154 22.89 -18.76 9.24
C LYS A 154 22.40 -18.34 7.87
N GLU A 155 21.11 -18.48 7.57
CA GLU A 155 20.52 -18.08 6.28
C GLU A 155 20.63 -16.57 6.03
N ILE A 156 20.46 -15.76 7.10
CA ILE A 156 20.63 -14.30 7.01
C ILE A 156 22.09 -13.97 6.74
N LEU A 157 23.02 -14.60 7.43
CA LEU A 157 24.45 -14.36 7.27
C LEU A 157 24.95 -14.80 5.88
N ASP A 158 24.53 -15.96 5.39
CA ASP A 158 24.86 -16.45 4.05
C ASP A 158 24.34 -15.48 2.97
N THR A 159 23.12 -14.97 3.13
CA THR A 159 22.52 -13.97 2.21
C THR A 159 23.24 -12.62 2.29
N LEU A 160 23.65 -12.18 3.47
CA LEU A 160 24.44 -10.97 3.65
C LEU A 160 25.80 -11.10 2.96
N GLN A 161 26.46 -12.24 3.11
CA GLN A 161 27.76 -12.50 2.47
C GLN A 161 27.65 -12.51 0.94
N SER A 162 26.62 -13.17 0.39
CA SER A 162 26.43 -13.28 -1.07
C SER A 162 26.07 -11.94 -1.72
N ASN A 163 25.41 -11.04 -0.99
CA ASN A 163 24.99 -9.72 -1.48
C ASN A 163 25.99 -8.59 -1.15
N ARG A 164 27.08 -8.92 -0.47
CA ARG A 164 28.06 -7.94 -0.01
C ARG A 164 28.90 -7.41 -1.17
N LYS A 165 28.96 -6.10 -1.31
CA LYS A 165 29.96 -5.44 -2.12
C LYS A 165 31.28 -5.42 -1.32
N GLU A 166 32.41 -5.69 -1.97
CA GLU A 166 33.73 -5.78 -1.33
C GLU A 166 34.11 -4.56 -0.48
N ASP A 167 33.55 -3.40 -0.78
CA ASP A 167 33.85 -2.12 -0.10
C ASP A 167 33.01 -1.82 1.16
N GLN A 168 32.10 -2.69 1.57
CA GLN A 168 31.28 -2.41 2.76
C GLN A 168 31.96 -2.96 4.05
N PRO A 169 32.16 -2.12 5.09
CA PRO A 169 32.78 -2.56 6.32
C PRO A 169 31.97 -3.66 6.99
N ALA A 170 32.64 -4.71 7.42
CA ALA A 170 32.05 -5.82 8.21
C ALA A 170 31.84 -5.48 9.68
N VAL A 171 31.63 -4.19 9.96
CA VAL A 171 31.61 -3.68 11.33
C VAL A 171 30.20 -3.30 11.69
N GLY A 172 29.70 -3.87 12.78
CA GLY A 172 28.48 -3.46 13.42
C GLY A 172 28.73 -2.45 14.55
N TYR A 173 27.68 -1.76 14.94
CA TYR A 173 27.69 -0.86 16.09
C TYR A 173 26.55 -1.21 17.05
N GLU A 174 26.78 -1.02 18.33
CA GLU A 174 25.78 -0.98 19.37
C GLU A 174 25.58 0.47 19.78
N TYR A 175 24.33 0.92 19.77
CA TYR A 175 23.93 2.27 20.10
C TYR A 175 23.15 2.26 21.41
N THR A 176 23.57 3.06 22.36
CA THR A 176 22.80 3.37 23.58
C THR A 176 22.02 4.65 23.34
N LEU A 177 20.71 4.53 23.23
CA LEU A 177 19.81 5.59 22.84
C LEU A 177 18.88 5.99 23.99
N ARG A 178 18.53 7.26 24.07
CA ARG A 178 17.43 7.78 24.91
C ARG A 178 16.43 8.48 24.00
N PRO A 179 15.26 7.89 23.75
CA PRO A 179 14.21 8.55 22.98
C PRO A 179 13.64 9.72 23.74
N ILE A 180 13.47 10.86 23.05
CA ILE A 180 12.86 12.09 23.57
C ILE A 180 11.69 12.41 22.69
N LEU A 181 10.49 12.50 23.25
CA LEU A 181 9.25 12.79 22.54
C LEU A 181 8.68 14.12 23.03
N LEU A 182 8.62 15.09 22.12
CA LEU A 182 7.86 16.31 22.32
C LEU A 182 6.42 16.04 21.86
N ILE A 183 5.50 15.91 22.80
CA ILE A 183 4.13 15.49 22.56
C ILE A 183 3.38 16.55 21.74
N VAL A 184 2.67 16.08 20.69
CA VAL A 184 1.73 16.89 19.90
C VAL A 184 0.37 16.20 19.95
N PRO A 185 -0.69 16.87 20.42
CA PRO A 185 -2.03 16.28 20.43
C PRO A 185 -2.48 15.87 19.03
N ARG A 186 -3.25 14.80 18.93
CA ARG A 186 -3.81 14.36 17.64
C ARG A 186 -4.76 15.43 17.08
N GLY A 187 -4.66 15.66 15.78
CA GLY A 187 -5.49 16.67 15.12
C GLY A 187 -4.98 18.13 15.28
N SER A 188 -3.78 18.31 15.82
CA SER A 188 -3.13 19.64 15.87
C SER A 188 -2.89 20.19 14.46
N SER A 189 -2.96 21.54 14.33
CA SER A 189 -2.64 22.20 13.07
C SER A 189 -1.17 22.05 12.68
N GLU A 190 -0.86 22.24 11.40
CA GLU A 190 0.54 22.23 10.91
C GLU A 190 1.42 23.28 11.60
N GLU A 191 0.84 24.41 11.99
CA GLU A 191 1.54 25.48 12.73
C GLU A 191 2.01 25.00 14.11
N VAL A 192 1.16 24.23 14.83
CA VAL A 192 1.52 23.64 16.14
C VAL A 192 2.63 22.61 15.96
N ILE A 193 2.54 21.74 14.94
CA ILE A 193 3.58 20.76 14.63
C ILE A 193 4.90 21.47 14.30
N ALA A 194 4.86 22.50 13.47
CA ALA A 194 6.04 23.28 13.09
C ALA A 194 6.65 24.03 14.30
N ALA A 195 5.83 24.55 15.22
CA ALA A 195 6.32 25.18 16.45
C ALA A 195 7.04 24.17 17.34
N ARG A 196 6.49 22.98 17.53
CA ARG A 196 7.11 21.88 18.30
C ARG A 196 8.40 21.39 17.64
N LYS A 197 8.45 21.33 16.32
CA LYS A 197 9.67 20.98 15.58
C LYS A 197 10.78 22.02 15.80
N ARG A 198 10.45 23.32 15.79
CA ARG A 198 11.42 24.38 16.12
C ARG A 198 11.94 24.27 17.57
N GLU A 199 11.08 23.92 18.52
CA GLU A 199 11.48 23.69 19.92
C GLU A 199 12.43 22.48 20.02
N ALA A 200 12.16 21.40 19.30
CA ALA A 200 13.03 20.23 19.22
C ALA A 200 14.40 20.58 18.61
N GLU A 201 14.45 21.39 17.55
CA GLU A 201 15.74 21.90 17.02
C GLU A 201 16.45 22.82 18.01
N GLY A 202 15.74 23.64 18.76
CA GLY A 202 16.29 24.43 19.84
C GLY A 202 16.86 23.60 20.99
N LEU A 203 16.24 22.45 21.31
CA LEU A 203 16.80 21.48 22.24
C LEU A 203 18.08 20.86 21.66
N ARG A 204 18.03 20.43 20.40
CA ARG A 204 19.15 19.79 19.68
C ARG A 204 20.39 20.68 19.67
N SER A 205 20.25 21.98 19.41
CA SER A 205 21.36 22.93 19.37
C SER A 205 22.04 23.10 20.74
N ARG A 206 21.29 22.98 21.84
CA ARG A 206 21.77 23.14 23.23
C ARG A 206 22.21 21.80 23.87
N PHE A 207 21.95 20.65 23.22
CA PHE A 207 22.26 19.33 23.74
C PHE A 207 23.75 19.03 23.55
N GLN A 208 24.57 19.19 24.59
CA GLN A 208 26.02 18.99 24.50
C GLN A 208 26.46 17.58 24.86
N ASN A 209 25.81 16.98 25.86
CA ASN A 209 26.04 15.62 26.30
C ASN A 209 24.74 15.04 26.88
N CYS A 210 24.70 13.70 27.11
CA CYS A 210 23.48 13.04 27.60
C CYS A 210 23.09 13.47 29.00
N ASP A 211 24.03 13.70 29.91
CA ASP A 211 23.71 13.99 31.31
C ASP A 211 23.02 15.36 31.46
N GLU A 212 23.58 16.38 30.86
CA GLU A 212 23.02 17.73 30.90
C GLU A 212 21.83 17.88 29.94
N GLY A 213 21.97 17.36 28.73
CA GLY A 213 20.95 17.48 27.70
C GLY A 213 19.64 16.79 28.07
N LEU A 214 19.68 15.62 28.73
CA LEU A 214 18.48 14.96 29.23
C LEU A 214 17.81 15.71 30.38
N ARG A 215 18.58 16.45 31.20
CA ARG A 215 18.00 17.36 32.21
C ARG A 215 17.28 18.52 31.54
N LEU A 216 17.88 19.14 30.50
CA LEU A 216 17.23 20.19 29.71
C LEU A 216 15.93 19.66 29.05
N ALA A 217 15.96 18.45 28.47
CA ALA A 217 14.80 17.86 27.85
C ALA A 217 13.63 17.63 28.84
N ARG A 218 13.93 17.15 30.06
CA ARG A 218 12.91 16.97 31.10
C ARG A 218 12.31 18.28 31.62
N GLY A 219 13.01 19.40 31.46
CA GLY A 219 12.53 20.72 31.79
C GLY A 219 11.60 21.33 30.76
N LEU A 220 11.48 20.74 29.57
CA LEU A 220 10.56 21.21 28.54
C LEU A 220 9.14 20.74 28.81
N ARG A 221 8.16 21.60 28.49
CA ARG A 221 6.74 21.32 28.67
C ARG A 221 6.30 20.21 27.69
N ASP A 222 5.41 19.34 28.13
CA ASP A 222 4.86 18.23 27.31
C ASP A 222 5.93 17.41 26.59
N THR A 223 7.03 17.11 27.30
CA THR A 223 8.17 16.35 26.78
C THR A 223 8.41 15.12 27.63
N ALA A 224 8.46 13.97 26.99
CA ALA A 224 8.76 12.68 27.63
C ALA A 224 10.17 12.20 27.25
N VAL A 225 11.00 11.98 28.23
CA VAL A 225 12.30 11.30 28.09
C VAL A 225 12.08 9.85 28.46
N ARG A 226 12.16 8.94 27.48
CA ARG A 226 11.92 7.51 27.66
C ARG A 226 13.17 6.81 28.24
N ASP A 227 13.01 5.55 28.62
CA ASP A 227 14.11 4.74 29.15
C ASP A 227 15.18 4.46 28.10
N ILE A 228 16.35 4.02 28.59
CA ILE A 228 17.47 3.64 27.74
C ILE A 228 17.04 2.47 26.84
N VAL A 229 17.37 2.62 25.56
CA VAL A 229 17.18 1.58 24.57
C VAL A 229 18.54 1.26 23.95
N ILE A 230 18.93 -0.01 24.03
CA ILE A 230 20.13 -0.50 23.35
C ILE A 230 19.69 -1.14 22.04
N ARG A 231 20.31 -0.74 20.93
CA ARG A 231 20.05 -1.29 19.59
C ARG A 231 21.37 -1.59 18.91
N THR A 232 21.38 -2.66 18.12
CA THR A 232 22.52 -2.97 17.25
C THR A 232 22.27 -2.48 15.84
N SER A 233 23.32 -2.25 15.06
CA SER A 233 23.19 -1.85 13.66
C SER A 233 22.42 -2.87 12.82
N GLY A 234 22.40 -4.14 13.22
CA GLY A 234 21.62 -5.22 12.60
C GLY A 234 20.11 -5.13 12.86
N ASP A 235 19.68 -4.46 13.94
CA ASP A 235 18.28 -4.32 14.33
C ASP A 235 17.62 -3.04 13.79
N LEU A 236 18.42 -2.12 13.26
CA LEU A 236 17.95 -0.84 12.77
C LEU A 236 17.53 -0.90 11.30
N THR A 237 16.57 -0.05 10.94
CA THR A 237 16.31 0.24 9.52
C THR A 237 17.52 0.97 8.91
N ALA A 238 17.70 0.86 7.60
CA ALA A 238 18.78 1.56 6.90
C ALA A 238 18.74 3.08 7.16
N GLN A 239 17.56 3.68 7.13
CA GLN A 239 17.36 5.10 7.38
C GLN A 239 17.79 5.53 8.80
N LEU A 240 17.31 4.82 9.83
CA LEU A 240 17.67 5.17 11.22
C LEU A 240 19.16 4.92 11.50
N ARG A 241 19.74 3.88 10.91
CA ARG A 241 21.16 3.61 10.98
C ARG A 241 21.99 4.75 10.39
N GLU A 242 21.63 5.22 9.18
CA GLU A 242 22.29 6.35 8.54
C GLU A 242 22.23 7.62 9.40
N ILE A 243 21.05 7.92 9.99
CA ILE A 243 20.88 9.05 10.91
C ILE A 243 21.80 8.91 12.12
N LEU A 244 21.87 7.73 12.75
CA LEU A 244 22.72 7.48 13.92
C LEU A 244 24.21 7.47 13.58
N ASP A 245 24.59 7.00 12.39
CA ASP A 245 25.97 7.01 11.93
C ASP A 245 26.48 8.43 11.69
N ASN A 246 25.61 9.35 11.27
CA ASN A 246 25.87 10.76 11.09
C ASN A 246 25.67 11.60 12.36
N THR A 247 25.26 11.00 13.48
CA THR A 247 25.08 11.67 14.77
C THR A 247 26.31 11.40 15.65
N ALA A 248 26.92 12.45 16.18
CA ALA A 248 28.03 12.30 17.10
C ALA A 248 27.54 11.79 18.47
N GLU A 249 28.38 11.00 19.15
CA GLU A 249 28.11 10.56 20.53
C GLU A 249 27.88 11.79 21.46
N GLY A 250 26.89 11.69 22.32
CA GLY A 250 26.45 12.78 23.19
C GLY A 250 25.54 13.80 22.53
N LYS A 251 25.12 13.62 21.27
CA LYS A 251 24.25 14.55 20.53
C LYS A 251 22.87 13.96 20.24
N LEU A 252 21.94 14.82 19.78
CA LEU A 252 20.61 14.42 19.31
C LEU A 252 20.58 14.21 17.80
N THR A 253 19.77 13.25 17.37
CA THR A 253 19.37 13.12 15.97
C THR A 253 18.55 14.34 15.53
N ALA A 254 18.33 14.50 14.23
CA ALA A 254 17.34 15.42 13.70
C ALA A 254 15.93 15.05 14.22
N PRO A 255 15.05 16.04 14.47
CA PRO A 255 13.70 15.78 14.92
C PRO A 255 12.84 15.19 13.81
N GLU A 256 12.17 14.07 14.10
CA GLU A 256 11.27 13.36 13.20
C GLU A 256 9.81 13.53 13.66
N THR A 257 8.91 13.76 12.72
CA THR A 257 7.47 13.88 13.00
C THR A 257 6.85 12.50 13.01
N THR A 258 6.23 12.13 14.14
CA THR A 258 5.54 10.86 14.34
C THR A 258 4.05 11.08 14.65
N GLN A 259 3.28 10.01 14.75
CA GLN A 259 1.87 10.10 15.17
C GLN A 259 1.70 10.59 16.63
N GLN A 260 2.75 10.53 17.45
CA GLN A 260 2.71 10.91 18.87
C GLN A 260 3.30 12.32 19.11
N GLY A 261 3.95 12.91 18.13
CA GLY A 261 4.63 14.21 18.23
C GLY A 261 5.96 14.22 17.50
N ILE A 262 6.88 15.04 18.00
CA ILE A 262 8.23 15.16 17.44
C ILE A 262 9.19 14.30 18.26
N GLU A 263 9.83 13.33 17.61
CA GLU A 263 10.75 12.39 18.24
C GLU A 263 12.20 12.69 17.86
N LEU A 264 13.09 12.59 18.84
CA LEU A 264 14.54 12.66 18.69
C LEU A 264 15.17 11.52 19.50
N TYR A 265 16.34 11.07 19.09
CA TYR A 265 17.15 10.12 19.85
C TYR A 265 18.42 10.79 20.34
N ALA A 266 18.66 10.76 21.65
CA ALA A 266 19.97 11.08 22.18
C ALA A 266 20.89 9.87 22.02
N LEU A 267 21.95 10.00 21.24
CA LEU A 267 22.98 8.99 21.06
C LEU A 267 23.99 9.11 22.22
N CYS A 268 23.73 8.40 23.31
CA CYS A 268 24.56 8.50 24.51
C CYS A 268 25.85 7.68 24.42
N ARG A 269 25.85 6.61 23.63
CA ARG A 269 27.05 5.77 23.38
C ARG A 269 26.96 5.08 22.04
N LYS A 270 28.09 5.00 21.33
CA LYS A 270 28.27 4.22 20.11
C LYS A 270 29.51 3.33 20.30
N ARG A 271 29.31 2.01 20.30
CA ARG A 271 30.36 1.02 20.49
C ARG A 271 30.45 0.10 19.28
N GLN A 272 31.63 -0.09 18.76
CA GLN A 272 31.87 -1.05 17.68
C GLN A 272 31.71 -2.49 18.21
N ILE A 273 31.01 -3.33 17.44
CA ILE A 273 30.81 -4.75 17.72
C ILE A 273 31.05 -5.57 16.44
N THR A 274 31.48 -6.81 16.59
CA THR A 274 31.79 -7.70 15.47
C THR A 274 30.65 -8.68 15.13
N SER A 275 29.66 -8.83 16.02
CA SER A 275 28.64 -9.87 15.93
C SER A 275 27.37 -9.47 15.16
N GLU A 276 27.11 -8.18 14.98
CA GLU A 276 25.84 -7.68 14.44
C GLU A 276 26.06 -6.85 13.15
N LEU A 277 26.06 -7.55 12.03
CA LEU A 277 26.28 -6.94 10.71
C LEU A 277 25.11 -6.04 10.32
N PRO A 278 25.39 -4.84 9.76
CA PRO A 278 24.36 -4.00 9.13
C PRO A 278 23.60 -4.77 8.05
N GLY A 279 22.30 -4.54 7.93
CA GLY A 279 21.46 -5.17 6.89
C GLY A 279 20.82 -6.50 7.30
N LYS A 280 21.08 -7.03 8.50
CA LYS A 280 20.43 -8.27 8.97
C LYS A 280 18.92 -8.18 8.98
N ARG A 281 18.39 -7.04 9.40
CA ARG A 281 16.95 -6.78 9.44
C ARG A 281 16.34 -6.74 8.04
N GLU A 282 16.96 -6.01 7.14
CA GLU A 282 16.51 -5.88 5.73
C GLU A 282 16.52 -7.24 5.02
N VAL A 283 17.58 -8.04 5.24
CA VAL A 283 17.66 -9.39 4.69
C VAL A 283 16.58 -10.29 5.28
N ARG A 284 16.36 -10.24 6.58
CA ARG A 284 15.30 -11.02 7.24
C ARG A 284 13.92 -10.65 6.70
N GLU A 285 13.63 -9.35 6.58
CA GLU A 285 12.36 -8.87 6.02
C GLU A 285 12.18 -9.30 4.56
N LYS A 286 13.24 -9.22 3.75
CA LYS A 286 13.22 -9.68 2.36
C LYS A 286 12.93 -11.17 2.25
N ILE A 287 13.64 -12.02 3.01
CA ILE A 287 13.40 -13.47 3.05
C ILE A 287 11.95 -13.77 3.46
N LEU A 288 11.42 -13.07 4.47
CA LEU A 288 10.02 -13.22 4.89
C LEU A 288 9.06 -12.85 3.78
N GLN A 289 9.26 -11.71 3.11
CA GLN A 289 8.41 -11.28 2.01
C GLN A 289 8.41 -12.29 0.86
N GLU A 290 9.58 -12.81 0.47
CA GLU A 290 9.71 -13.84 -0.56
C GLU A 290 8.97 -15.13 -0.17
N ARG A 291 9.15 -15.60 1.07
CA ARG A 291 8.44 -16.80 1.57
C ARG A 291 6.92 -16.61 1.61
N PHE A 292 6.45 -15.45 2.06
CA PHE A 292 5.01 -15.16 2.04
C PHE A 292 4.46 -15.06 0.62
N ALA A 293 5.20 -14.45 -0.31
CA ALA A 293 4.80 -14.36 -1.70
C ALA A 293 4.70 -15.74 -2.35
N ASP A 294 5.69 -16.61 -2.14
CA ASP A 294 5.70 -17.97 -2.69
C ASP A 294 4.62 -18.85 -2.06
N GLN A 295 4.42 -18.76 -0.75
CA GLN A 295 3.33 -19.48 -0.09
C GLN A 295 1.96 -18.98 -0.54
N GLY A 296 1.84 -17.67 -0.78
CA GLY A 296 0.65 -17.07 -1.35
C GLY A 296 0.33 -17.63 -2.74
N LYS A 297 1.34 -17.73 -3.62
CA LYS A 297 1.18 -18.34 -4.95
C LYS A 297 0.71 -19.81 -4.85
N ARG A 298 1.33 -20.61 -3.98
CA ARG A 298 0.96 -22.01 -3.78
C ARG A 298 -0.48 -22.13 -3.27
N TYR A 299 -0.83 -21.37 -2.25
CA TYR A 299 -2.18 -21.40 -1.69
C TYR A 299 -3.24 -20.92 -2.69
N LEU A 300 -2.93 -19.89 -3.49
CA LEU A 300 -3.84 -19.44 -4.55
C LEU A 300 -4.03 -20.51 -5.63
N LYS A 301 -2.97 -21.25 -5.99
CA LYS A 301 -3.05 -22.39 -6.90
C LYS A 301 -3.95 -23.53 -6.36
N GLU A 302 -3.85 -23.82 -5.06
CA GLU A 302 -4.72 -24.79 -4.38
C GLU A 302 -6.19 -24.33 -4.41
N LEU A 303 -6.45 -23.06 -4.10
CA LEU A 303 -7.80 -22.49 -4.16
C LEU A 303 -8.38 -22.56 -5.58
N ARG A 304 -7.56 -22.29 -6.59
CA ARG A 304 -7.95 -22.34 -7.99
C ARG A 304 -8.27 -23.77 -8.44
N ALA A 305 -7.50 -24.76 -7.99
CA ALA A 305 -7.76 -26.18 -8.28
C ALA A 305 -9.08 -26.68 -7.68
N GLY A 306 -9.51 -26.12 -6.55
CA GLY A 306 -10.78 -26.45 -5.91
C GLY A 306 -11.96 -25.56 -6.31
N ALA A 307 -11.75 -24.56 -7.17
CA ALA A 307 -12.79 -23.63 -7.58
C ALA A 307 -13.56 -24.12 -8.81
N MET A 308 -14.86 -23.84 -8.82
CA MET A 308 -15.69 -24.05 -10.02
C MET A 308 -15.51 -22.84 -10.97
N ILE A 309 -14.83 -23.09 -12.09
CA ILE A 309 -14.55 -22.06 -13.11
C ILE A 309 -15.30 -22.43 -14.37
N GLU A 310 -16.25 -21.61 -14.79
CA GLU A 310 -17.06 -21.76 -15.99
C GLU A 310 -16.71 -20.66 -16.99
N TYR A 311 -16.27 -21.02 -18.19
CA TYR A 311 -16.05 -20.09 -19.31
C TYR A 311 -17.28 -20.04 -20.20
N ARG A 312 -17.58 -18.85 -20.77
CA ARG A 312 -18.72 -18.63 -21.65
C ARG A 312 -18.29 -17.93 -22.94
#